data_465a94a0e7cdd9199a89429f07dc9971
#
_entry.id   465a94a0e7cdd9199a89429f07dc9971
#
_cell.length_a   1.000
_cell.length_b   1.000
_cell.length_c   1.000
_cell.angle_alpha   90.00
_cell.angle_beta   90.00
_cell.angle_gamma   90.00
#
_symmetry.space_group_name_H-M   'P 1'
#
loop_
_entity.id
_entity.type
_entity.pdbx_description
1 polymer ?
#
loop_
_entity_poly.entity_id
_entity_poly.type
_entity_poly.pdbx_seq_one_letter_code
_entity_poly.pdbx_strand_id
1 'polypeptide(L)'
;MSEQRFIDNGDGTATDTWTKLMWMQEDSFLVTKKFLIYLHAQRLRDKLNAESFADHSDWRFPTKREAHSLFDKVNAVKDKYGYDIHIDPVFTPGCGYDTWTSHTRGTMTAYCYSFNSCYCT
;
A
#
# COMPACT_ATOMS: atom_id res chain seq x y z
N MET A 1 7.29 -27.56 1.08
CA MET A 1 6.50 -26.66 1.92
C MET A 1 6.69 -25.25 1.41
N SER A 2 5.59 -24.57 1.07
CA SER A 2 5.70 -23.21 0.56
C SER A 2 6.04 -22.26 1.71
N GLU A 3 7.00 -21.37 1.47
CA GLU A 3 7.33 -20.35 2.44
C GLU A 3 6.27 -19.24 2.41
N GLN A 4 5.88 -18.77 3.57
CA GLN A 4 4.98 -17.65 3.69
C GLN A 4 5.73 -16.36 3.39
N ARG A 5 5.34 -15.65 2.34
CA ARG A 5 6.01 -14.43 1.94
C ARG A 5 5.81 -13.30 2.95
N PHE A 6 4.54 -13.10 3.39
CA PHE A 6 4.21 -12.00 4.29
C PHE A 6 4.00 -12.50 5.71
N ILE A 7 4.47 -11.73 6.67
CA ILE A 7 4.29 -11.96 8.10
C ILE A 7 3.40 -10.84 8.65
N ASP A 8 2.26 -11.21 9.24
CA ASP A 8 1.40 -10.27 9.94
C ASP A 8 2.04 -9.95 11.30
N ASN A 9 2.46 -8.71 11.49
CA ASN A 9 3.19 -8.31 12.69
C ASN A 9 2.29 -8.04 13.89
N GLY A 10 0.97 -8.01 13.68
CA GLY A 10 0.01 -7.80 14.78
C GLY A 10 -0.14 -6.36 15.23
N ASP A 11 0.47 -5.40 14.54
CA ASP A 11 0.45 -3.97 14.88
C ASP A 11 -0.08 -3.09 13.73
N GLY A 12 -0.75 -3.70 12.76
CA GLY A 12 -1.25 -3.00 11.57
C GLY A 12 -0.25 -3.02 10.41
N THR A 13 0.84 -3.75 10.55
CA THR A 13 1.86 -3.88 9.50
C THR A 13 2.10 -5.33 9.12
N ALA A 14 2.65 -5.53 7.93
CA ALA A 14 3.10 -6.81 7.45
C ALA A 14 4.51 -6.70 6.89
N THR A 15 5.34 -7.69 7.16
CA THR A 15 6.69 -7.76 6.63
C THR A 15 6.71 -8.63 5.38
N ASP A 16 7.23 -8.08 4.29
CA ASP A 16 7.48 -8.82 3.05
C ASP A 16 8.87 -9.44 3.14
N THR A 17 8.93 -10.75 3.29
CA THR A 17 10.21 -11.44 3.47
C THR A 17 11.03 -11.49 2.18
N TRP A 18 10.41 -11.31 1.01
CA TRP A 18 11.11 -11.32 -0.28
C TRP A 18 11.86 -10.02 -0.55
N THR A 19 11.23 -8.89 -0.25
CA THR A 19 11.80 -7.56 -0.51
C THR A 19 12.44 -6.93 0.72
N LYS A 20 12.16 -7.50 1.91
CA LYS A 20 12.58 -6.95 3.21
C LYS A 20 11.94 -5.62 3.53
N LEU A 21 10.79 -5.35 2.92
CA LEU A 21 10.01 -4.14 3.19
C LEU A 21 8.90 -4.44 4.20
N MET A 22 8.52 -3.41 4.94
CA MET A 22 7.35 -3.44 5.81
C MET A 22 6.26 -2.58 5.21
N TRP A 23 5.04 -3.10 5.20
CA TRP A 23 3.87 -2.43 4.60
C TRP A 23 2.79 -2.23 5.66
N MET A 24 2.04 -1.15 5.54
CA MET A 24 0.79 -1.01 6.29
C MET A 24 -0.24 -1.98 5.71
N GLN A 25 -0.97 -2.68 6.58
CA GLN A 25 -2.03 -3.60 6.14
C GLN A 25 -3.27 -2.86 5.65
N GLU A 26 -3.54 -1.69 6.21
CA GLU A 26 -4.62 -0.81 5.77
C GLU A 26 -4.06 0.32 4.92
N ASP A 27 -4.74 0.64 3.82
CA ASP A 27 -4.34 1.77 2.99
C ASP A 27 -4.91 3.09 3.50
N SER A 28 -4.60 4.18 2.80
CA SER A 28 -5.09 5.50 3.21
C SER A 28 -6.61 5.61 3.16
N PHE A 29 -7.27 4.86 2.26
CA PHE A 29 -8.74 4.84 2.20
C PHE A 29 -9.33 4.22 3.47
N LEU A 30 -8.80 3.10 3.94
CA LEU A 30 -9.30 2.45 5.15
C LEU A 30 -9.05 3.31 6.39
N VAL A 31 -7.93 4.00 6.45
CA VAL A 31 -7.56 4.87 7.58
C VAL A 31 -8.42 6.13 7.63
N THR A 32 -8.64 6.79 6.49
CA THR A 32 -9.29 8.10 6.44
C THR A 32 -10.73 8.05 5.94
N LYS A 33 -11.14 6.93 5.34
CA LYS A 33 -12.43 6.74 4.64
C LYS A 33 -12.60 7.66 3.43
N LYS A 34 -11.48 8.12 2.87
CA LYS A 34 -11.46 9.02 1.70
C LYS A 34 -10.37 8.61 0.74
N PHE A 35 -10.59 8.83 -0.55
CA PHE A 35 -9.52 8.79 -1.53
C PHE A 35 -8.76 10.11 -1.45
N LEU A 36 -7.45 10.04 -1.26
CA LEU A 36 -6.63 11.21 -1.01
C LEU A 36 -5.95 11.68 -2.29
N ILE A 37 -5.96 13.00 -2.55
CA ILE A 37 -5.04 13.59 -3.52
C ILE A 37 -3.62 13.48 -2.96
N TYR A 38 -2.63 13.60 -3.84
CA TYR A 38 -1.22 13.36 -3.47
C TYR A 38 -0.75 14.22 -2.29
N LEU A 39 -1.15 15.50 -2.25
CA LEU A 39 -0.79 16.39 -1.14
C LEU A 39 -1.30 15.88 0.21
N HIS A 40 -2.54 15.41 0.25
CA HIS A 40 -3.12 14.88 1.49
C HIS A 40 -2.49 13.54 1.87
N ALA A 41 -2.12 12.73 0.88
CA ALA A 41 -1.40 11.49 1.13
C ALA A 41 -0.02 11.76 1.74
N GLN A 42 0.67 12.79 1.26
CA GLN A 42 1.95 13.21 1.84
C GLN A 42 1.78 13.66 3.30
N ARG A 43 0.71 14.38 3.60
CA ARG A 43 0.40 14.83 4.98
C ARG A 43 0.11 13.64 5.90
N LEU A 44 -0.59 12.61 5.40
CA LEU A 44 -0.84 11.39 6.16
C LEU A 44 0.48 10.67 6.44
N ARG A 45 1.35 10.55 5.45
CA ARG A 45 2.68 9.95 5.63
C ARG A 45 3.47 10.68 6.71
N ASP A 46 3.48 12.01 6.66
CA ASP A 46 4.20 12.82 7.62
C ASP A 46 3.64 12.68 9.04
N LYS A 47 2.31 12.57 9.15
CA LYS A 47 1.64 12.32 10.42
C LYS A 47 2.02 10.96 11.00
N LEU A 48 2.04 9.91 10.19
CA LEU A 48 2.45 8.57 10.62
C LEU A 48 3.88 8.57 11.14
N ASN A 49 4.78 9.29 10.46
CA ASN A 49 6.17 9.42 10.90
C ASN A 49 6.30 10.24 12.19
N ALA A 50 5.53 11.31 12.33
CA ALA A 50 5.53 12.12 13.53
C ALA A 50 5.01 11.35 14.76
N GLU A 51 4.05 10.43 14.54
CA GLU A 51 3.47 9.60 15.59
C GLU A 51 4.25 8.31 15.81
N SER A 52 5.28 8.05 15.02
CA SER A 52 6.07 6.79 15.03
C SER A 52 5.16 5.57 14.93
N PHE A 53 4.29 5.55 13.93
CA PHE A 53 3.33 4.46 13.74
C PHE A 53 4.07 3.11 13.69
N ALA A 54 3.60 2.15 14.48
CA ALA A 54 4.22 0.83 14.65
C ALA A 54 5.72 0.91 15.02
N ASP A 55 6.10 1.93 15.79
CA ASP A 55 7.48 2.21 16.21
C ASP A 55 8.44 2.56 15.07
N HIS A 56 7.91 3.06 13.94
CA HIS A 56 8.71 3.49 12.81
C HIS A 56 8.39 4.92 12.42
N SER A 57 9.42 5.71 12.14
CA SER A 57 9.30 7.11 11.72
C SER A 57 9.88 7.36 10.33
N ASP A 58 10.04 6.31 9.52
CA ASP A 58 10.59 6.36 8.17
C ASP A 58 9.62 5.83 7.11
N TRP A 59 8.31 5.95 7.37
CA TRP A 59 7.28 5.57 6.40
C TRP A 59 7.41 6.42 5.14
N ARG A 60 7.27 5.80 3.97
CA ARG A 60 7.38 6.46 2.68
C ARG A 60 6.46 5.81 1.66
N PHE A 61 6.26 6.48 0.54
CA PHE A 61 5.55 5.87 -0.59
C PHE A 61 6.44 4.80 -1.22
N PRO A 62 5.83 3.74 -1.78
CA PRO A 62 6.59 2.75 -2.53
C PRO A 62 7.05 3.32 -3.87
N THR A 63 8.16 2.81 -4.40
CA THR A 63 8.51 3.04 -5.79
C THR A 63 7.55 2.24 -6.69
N LYS A 64 7.54 2.55 -8.00
CA LYS A 64 6.72 1.78 -8.96
C LYS A 64 7.05 0.29 -8.89
N ARG A 65 8.33 -0.04 -8.80
CA ARG A 65 8.79 -1.44 -8.71
C ARG A 65 8.32 -2.09 -7.42
N GLU A 66 8.42 -1.39 -6.31
CA GLU A 66 7.96 -1.91 -5.02
C GLU A 66 6.45 -2.15 -5.02
N ALA A 67 5.67 -1.21 -5.54
CA ALA A 67 4.22 -1.38 -5.67
C ALA A 67 3.89 -2.57 -6.57
N HIS A 68 4.56 -2.70 -7.72
CA HIS A 68 4.37 -3.82 -8.63
C HIS A 68 4.71 -5.16 -7.98
N SER A 69 5.67 -5.18 -7.05
CA SER A 69 6.06 -6.42 -6.36
C SER A 69 4.92 -6.99 -5.52
N LEU A 70 3.93 -6.18 -5.16
CA LEU A 70 2.76 -6.65 -4.40
C LEU A 70 1.71 -7.31 -5.29
N PHE A 71 1.77 -7.13 -6.61
CA PHE A 71 0.79 -7.72 -7.51
C PHE A 71 0.88 -9.24 -7.45
N ASP A 72 -0.25 -9.89 -7.13
CA ASP A 72 -0.32 -11.34 -6.96
C ASP A 72 -1.29 -11.90 -7.99
N LYS A 73 -0.79 -12.75 -8.89
CA LYS A 73 -1.62 -13.34 -9.96
C LYS A 73 -2.57 -14.42 -9.45
N VAL A 74 -2.31 -14.97 -8.27
CA VAL A 74 -3.05 -16.12 -7.74
C VAL A 74 -4.09 -15.67 -6.72
N ASN A 75 -3.73 -14.77 -5.83
CA ASN A 75 -4.59 -14.32 -4.73
C ASN A 75 -5.21 -12.96 -5.04
N ALA A 76 -6.37 -12.72 -4.45
CA ALA A 76 -7.04 -11.44 -4.57
C ALA A 76 -7.82 -11.13 -3.31
N VAL A 77 -8.01 -9.84 -3.04
CA VAL A 77 -8.93 -9.36 -2.01
C VAL A 77 -9.91 -8.42 -2.68
N LYS A 78 -11.05 -8.16 -2.03
CA LYS A 78 -12.03 -7.22 -2.55
C LYS A 78 -11.65 -5.80 -2.20
N ASP A 79 -11.80 -4.89 -3.17
CA ASP A 79 -11.62 -3.47 -2.92
C ASP A 79 -12.89 -2.87 -2.33
N LYS A 80 -12.91 -1.54 -2.18
CA LYS A 80 -14.04 -0.78 -1.67
C LYS A 80 -15.35 -1.05 -2.44
N TYR A 81 -15.26 -1.35 -3.72
CA TYR A 81 -16.41 -1.55 -4.61
C TYR A 81 -16.78 -3.02 -4.80
N GLY A 82 -16.06 -3.94 -4.14
CA GLY A 82 -16.29 -5.36 -4.29
C GLY A 82 -15.60 -6.00 -5.50
N TYR A 83 -14.71 -5.27 -6.18
CA TYR A 83 -13.92 -5.81 -7.27
C TYR A 83 -12.65 -6.46 -6.76
N ASP A 84 -12.15 -7.44 -7.50
CA ASP A 84 -10.90 -8.11 -7.14
C ASP A 84 -9.70 -7.19 -7.40
N ILE A 85 -8.84 -7.09 -6.40
CA ILE A 85 -7.50 -6.53 -6.56
C ILE A 85 -6.49 -7.61 -6.19
N HIS A 86 -5.44 -7.71 -6.97
CA HIS A 86 -4.52 -8.85 -6.94
C HIS A 86 -3.36 -8.58 -5.98
N ILE A 87 -3.64 -8.72 -4.68
CA ILE A 87 -2.64 -8.63 -3.61
C ILE A 87 -2.88 -9.75 -2.60
N ASP A 88 -1.88 -9.99 -1.75
CA ASP A 88 -1.94 -11.03 -0.73
C ASP A 88 -3.05 -10.72 0.30
N PRO A 89 -3.76 -11.76 0.79
CA PRO A 89 -4.79 -11.58 1.83
C PRO A 89 -4.30 -11.03 3.16
N VAL A 90 -3.00 -10.88 3.37
CA VAL A 90 -2.48 -10.20 4.57
C VAL A 90 -2.92 -8.74 4.61
N PHE A 91 -3.21 -8.15 3.44
CA PHE A 91 -3.74 -6.79 3.36
C PHE A 91 -5.24 -6.78 3.61
N THR A 92 -5.71 -5.75 4.32
CA THR A 92 -7.10 -5.67 4.76
C THR A 92 -8.04 -5.43 3.55
N PRO A 93 -9.08 -6.25 3.36
CA PRO A 93 -10.04 -6.03 2.26
C PRO A 93 -10.86 -4.77 2.48
N GLY A 94 -11.46 -4.27 1.40
CA GLY A 94 -12.26 -3.03 1.43
C GLY A 94 -11.45 -1.78 1.16
N CYS A 95 -10.17 -1.92 0.80
CA CYS A 95 -9.29 -0.80 0.48
C CYS A 95 -9.58 -0.23 -0.91
N GLY A 96 -8.86 0.84 -1.27
CA GLY A 96 -8.84 1.33 -2.65
C GLY A 96 -8.07 0.37 -3.55
N TYR A 97 -8.18 0.59 -4.85
CA TYR A 97 -7.53 -0.28 -5.83
C TYR A 97 -6.17 0.24 -6.31
N ASP A 98 -5.78 1.46 -5.90
CA ASP A 98 -4.54 2.12 -6.30
C ASP A 98 -3.67 2.43 -5.09
N THR A 99 -2.37 2.57 -5.32
CA THR A 99 -1.47 3.21 -4.35
C THR A 99 -0.66 4.30 -5.03
N TRP A 100 -0.43 5.40 -4.30
CA TRP A 100 0.52 6.43 -4.73
C TRP A 100 1.93 5.84 -4.73
N THR A 101 2.76 6.29 -5.68
CA THR A 101 4.18 5.93 -5.72
C THR A 101 5.05 7.14 -5.43
N SER A 102 6.33 6.90 -5.17
CA SER A 102 7.31 7.97 -4.95
C SER A 102 7.75 8.66 -6.24
N HIS A 103 7.29 8.20 -7.41
CA HIS A 103 7.64 8.78 -8.71
C HIS A 103 6.68 9.93 -9.01
N THR A 104 7.17 11.16 -8.93
CA THR A 104 6.36 12.36 -9.10
C THR A 104 6.11 12.70 -10.57
N ARG A 105 4.97 13.36 -10.81
CA ARG A 105 4.58 13.94 -12.09
C ARG A 105 4.50 15.45 -11.91
N GLY A 106 5.57 16.17 -12.25
CA GLY A 106 5.68 17.60 -11.94
C GLY A 106 5.74 17.83 -10.43
N THR A 107 5.16 18.92 -9.94
CA THR A 107 5.25 19.33 -8.53
C THR A 107 3.98 19.03 -7.72
N MET A 108 2.87 18.67 -8.38
CA MET A 108 1.55 18.61 -7.73
C MET A 108 1.03 17.19 -7.52
N THR A 109 1.59 16.19 -8.21
CA THR A 109 1.06 14.83 -8.15
C THR A 109 2.17 13.80 -8.39
N ALA A 110 1.79 12.52 -8.33
CA ALA A 110 2.68 11.40 -8.56
C ALA A 110 1.96 10.33 -9.37
N TYR A 111 2.72 9.32 -9.84
CA TYR A 111 2.13 8.16 -10.48
C TYR A 111 1.48 7.26 -9.43
N CYS A 112 0.34 6.65 -9.79
CA CYS A 112 -0.34 5.65 -8.99
C CYS A 112 -0.14 4.28 -9.63
N TYR A 113 -0.05 3.24 -8.81
CA TYR A 113 -0.05 1.87 -9.27
C TYR A 113 -1.40 1.22 -8.96
N SER A 114 -2.03 0.61 -9.97
CA SER A 114 -3.33 -0.06 -9.81
C SER A 114 -3.15 -1.56 -9.62
N PHE A 115 -3.67 -2.10 -8.53
CA PHE A 115 -3.68 -3.55 -8.28
C PHE A 115 -4.81 -4.27 -9.02
N ASN A 116 -5.71 -3.52 -9.64
CA ASN A 116 -6.77 -4.08 -10.48
C ASN A 116 -6.29 -4.36 -11.89
N SER A 117 -5.60 -3.38 -12.51
CA SER A 117 -5.18 -3.45 -13.91
C SER A 117 -3.70 -3.73 -14.11
N CYS A 118 -2.89 -3.71 -13.05
CA CYS A 118 -1.44 -3.91 -13.13
C CYS A 118 -0.73 -2.78 -13.91
N TYR A 119 -1.29 -1.58 -13.89
CA TYR A 119 -0.72 -0.41 -14.57
C TYR A 119 -0.33 0.68 -13.59
N CYS A 120 0.73 1.43 -14.00
CA CYS A 120 1.13 2.66 -13.33
C CYS A 120 0.73 3.85 -14.20
N THR A 121 -0.06 4.75 -13.65
CA THR A 121 -0.55 5.93 -14.38
C THR A 121 -0.19 7.22 -13.68
#